data_a2e468cd21171fba5f426c6db6c3ae8a
#
_entry.id   a2e468cd21171fba5f426c6db6c3ae8a
#
_cell.length_a   1.000
_cell.length_b   1.000
_cell.length_c   1.000
_cell.angle_alpha   90.00
_cell.angle_beta   90.00
_cell.angle_gamma   90.00
#
_symmetry.space_group_name_H-M   'P 1'
#
loop_
_entity.id
_entity.type
_entity.pdbx_description
1 polymer ?
#
loop_
_entity_poly.entity_id
_entity_poly.type
_entity_poly.pdbx_seq_one_letter_code
_entity_poly.pdbx_strand_id
1 'polypeptide(L)'
;IWRREHIQYWEGYYKYEDGINYIVKDGKDIPVNTFIGCDPATDIDTKHSDFSVITVIAIDVNNELYVLEYERHRSVPTIGSKNPETGEILGKKGVVDIILELHQKYNCVSSTVEDVAMNRSIFQALNDERRRLNKFDIAVIPEKPGGTQKRNRIYSGLSARFSTGTVHLRKNMFDLIN
;
A
#
# COMPACT_ATOMS: atom_id res chain seq x y z
N ILE A 1 23.03 -1.85 -3.37
CA ILE A 1 22.47 -1.70 -2.00
C ILE A 1 22.29 -0.21 -1.78
N TRP A 2 21.06 0.21 -1.46
CA TRP A 2 20.78 1.61 -1.13
C TRP A 2 21.45 1.94 0.20
N ARG A 3 22.08 3.11 0.29
CA ARG A 3 22.70 3.59 1.51
C ARG A 3 21.72 4.51 2.24
N ARG A 4 21.84 4.60 3.58
CA ARG A 4 21.00 5.51 4.38
C ARG A 4 21.07 6.96 3.91
N GLU A 5 22.21 7.39 3.38
CA GLU A 5 22.42 8.73 2.81
C GLU A 5 21.53 9.05 1.57
N HIS A 6 21.01 8.02 0.90
CA HIS A 6 20.09 8.17 -0.24
C HIS A 6 18.62 8.31 0.19
N ILE A 7 18.34 8.16 1.48
CA ILE A 7 16.97 8.25 2.00
C ILE A 7 16.69 9.70 2.36
N GLN A 8 15.69 10.27 1.71
CA GLN A 8 15.16 11.57 2.09
C GLN A 8 14.08 11.38 3.14
N TYR A 9 14.07 12.24 4.15
CA TYR A 9 13.01 12.27 5.14
C TYR A 9 12.12 13.47 4.92
N TRP A 10 10.83 13.27 5.19
CA TRP A 10 9.87 14.37 5.16
C TRP A 10 9.09 14.47 6.44
N GLU A 11 8.74 15.69 6.79
CA GLU A 11 7.87 16.04 7.90
C GLU A 11 6.67 16.80 7.35
N GLY A 12 5.49 16.48 7.88
CA GLY A 12 4.25 17.04 7.40
C GLY A 12 3.10 16.05 7.54
N TYR A 13 2.01 16.31 6.85
CA TYR A 13 0.83 15.46 6.92
C TYR A 13 0.12 15.38 5.57
N TYR A 14 -0.71 14.37 5.43
CA TYR A 14 -1.63 14.20 4.31
C TYR A 14 -2.92 14.97 4.60
N LYS A 15 -3.47 15.61 3.58
CA LYS A 15 -4.75 16.31 3.62
C LYS A 15 -5.55 15.98 2.35
N TYR A 16 -6.86 15.81 2.50
CA TYR A 16 -7.80 15.76 1.38
C TYR A 16 -8.77 16.94 1.51
N GLU A 17 -8.85 17.74 0.46
CA GLU A 17 -9.68 18.95 0.43
C GLU A 17 -10.14 19.22 -1.00
N ASP A 18 -11.41 19.52 -1.18
CA ASP A 18 -12.04 19.87 -2.45
C ASP A 18 -11.78 18.86 -3.59
N GLY A 19 -11.74 17.56 -3.26
CA GLY A 19 -11.53 16.51 -4.24
C GLY A 19 -10.06 16.25 -4.60
N ILE A 20 -9.11 16.93 -3.94
CA ILE A 20 -7.68 16.85 -4.23
C ILE A 20 -6.93 16.33 -2.99
N ASN A 21 -6.00 15.41 -3.24
CA ASN A 21 -5.06 14.93 -2.23
C ASN A 21 -3.84 15.87 -2.17
N TYR A 22 -3.39 16.17 -0.96
CA TYR A 22 -2.20 17.00 -0.74
C TYR A 22 -1.24 16.38 0.27
N ILE A 23 0.05 16.61 0.04
CA ILE A 23 1.09 16.55 1.06
C ILE A 23 1.30 17.98 1.55
N VAL A 24 1.09 18.22 2.84
CA VAL A 24 1.42 19.51 3.46
C VAL A 24 2.82 19.42 4.03
N LYS A 25 3.76 20.13 3.42
CA LYS A 25 5.18 20.13 3.79
C LYS A 25 5.72 21.55 3.75
N ASP A 26 6.45 21.94 4.79
CA ASP A 26 7.04 23.30 4.91
C ASP A 26 6.03 24.42 4.68
N GLY A 27 4.79 24.23 5.16
CA GLY A 27 3.69 25.19 5.01
C GLY A 27 3.10 25.31 3.60
N LYS A 28 3.45 24.38 2.70
CA LYS A 28 2.95 24.32 1.32
C LYS A 28 2.06 23.10 1.11
N ASP A 29 0.96 23.31 0.40
CA ASP A 29 0.08 22.26 -0.10
C ASP A 29 0.60 21.78 -1.46
N ILE A 30 1.09 20.55 -1.51
CA ILE A 30 1.62 19.90 -2.72
C ILE A 30 0.56 18.91 -3.22
N PRO A 31 -0.08 19.14 -4.38
CA PRO A 31 -1.04 18.21 -4.94
C PRO A 31 -0.38 16.88 -5.29
N VAL A 32 -1.05 15.76 -4.96
CA VAL A 32 -0.53 14.42 -5.20
C VAL A 32 -1.61 13.47 -5.66
N ASN A 33 -1.20 12.40 -6.34
CA ASN A 33 -2.01 11.19 -6.51
C ASN A 33 -1.53 10.12 -5.52
N THR A 34 -2.47 9.40 -4.92
CA THR A 34 -2.19 8.37 -3.92
C THR A 34 -2.48 6.99 -4.46
N PHE A 35 -1.66 6.01 -4.10
CA PHE A 35 -1.72 4.64 -4.58
C PHE A 35 -1.43 3.66 -3.45
N ILE A 36 -2.00 2.45 -3.56
CA ILE A 36 -1.67 1.34 -2.67
C ILE A 36 -0.92 0.28 -3.45
N GLY A 37 0.18 -0.22 -2.87
CA GLY A 37 0.84 -1.45 -3.28
C GLY A 37 0.65 -2.52 -2.20
N CYS A 38 0.27 -3.74 -2.61
CA CYS A 38 0.11 -4.87 -1.71
C CYS A 38 0.92 -6.07 -2.21
N ASP A 39 1.78 -6.57 -1.34
CA ASP A 39 2.51 -7.83 -1.49
C ASP A 39 2.00 -8.80 -0.42
N PRO A 40 0.98 -9.61 -0.72
CA PRO A 40 0.39 -10.49 0.27
C PRO A 40 1.24 -11.74 0.47
N ALA A 41 1.42 -12.18 1.72
CA ALA A 41 2.02 -13.46 2.03
C ALA A 41 1.08 -14.60 1.62
N THR A 42 1.67 -15.67 1.10
CA THR A 42 0.93 -16.82 0.58
C THR A 42 0.62 -17.87 1.65
N ASP A 43 1.38 -17.90 2.76
CA ASP A 43 1.25 -18.89 3.82
C ASP A 43 0.62 -18.32 5.08
N ILE A 44 -0.55 -18.86 5.45
CA ILE A 44 -1.31 -18.40 6.62
C ILE A 44 -0.84 -19.08 7.92
N ASP A 45 -0.20 -20.26 7.85
CA ASP A 45 -0.13 -21.18 9.00
C ASP A 45 1.25 -21.53 9.54
N THR A 46 2.33 -20.90 9.12
CA THR A 46 3.64 -21.27 9.62
C THR A 46 4.32 -20.18 10.45
N LYS A 47 5.02 -20.58 11.52
CA LYS A 47 5.90 -19.68 12.31
C LYS A 47 6.96 -18.98 11.46
N HIS A 48 7.13 -19.40 10.21
CA HIS A 48 8.08 -18.90 9.23
C HIS A 48 7.41 -18.25 8.01
N SER A 49 6.08 -17.98 8.07
CA SER A 49 5.39 -17.31 6.98
C SER A 49 5.97 -15.92 6.72
N ASP A 50 6.05 -15.56 5.45
CA ASP A 50 6.40 -14.22 5.02
C ASP A 50 5.40 -13.19 5.55
N PHE A 51 5.76 -11.92 5.47
CA PHE A 51 4.85 -10.83 5.83
C PHE A 51 3.99 -10.42 4.64
N SER A 52 2.71 -10.21 4.88
CA SER A 52 1.91 -9.36 4.01
C SER A 52 2.31 -7.91 4.27
N VAL A 53 2.64 -7.19 3.20
CA VAL A 53 3.01 -5.78 3.27
C VAL A 53 2.08 -4.96 2.39
N ILE A 54 1.49 -3.94 2.97
CA ILE A 54 0.61 -2.99 2.27
C ILE A 54 1.19 -1.61 2.48
N THR A 55 1.46 -0.90 1.39
CA THR A 55 2.10 0.42 1.42
C THR A 55 1.25 1.44 0.71
N VAL A 56 1.05 2.59 1.32
CA VAL A 56 0.42 3.76 0.69
C VAL A 56 1.50 4.76 0.30
N ILE A 57 1.51 5.13 -0.97
CA ILE A 57 2.42 6.15 -1.51
C ILE A 57 1.63 7.30 -2.11
N ALA A 58 2.23 8.48 -2.08
CA ALA A 58 1.77 9.66 -2.81
C ALA A 58 2.85 10.07 -3.83
N ILE A 59 2.42 10.52 -5.00
CA ILE A 59 3.32 11.00 -6.06
C ILE A 59 2.84 12.35 -6.54
N ASP A 60 3.74 13.34 -6.56
CA ASP A 60 3.46 14.68 -7.05
C ASP A 60 3.76 14.86 -8.55
N VAL A 61 3.53 16.05 -9.08
CA VAL A 61 3.77 16.38 -10.49
C VAL A 61 5.25 16.36 -10.89
N ASN A 62 6.16 16.47 -9.92
CA ASN A 62 7.60 16.38 -10.12
C ASN A 62 8.12 14.94 -10.01
N ASN A 63 7.21 13.99 -9.87
CA ASN A 63 7.52 12.58 -9.67
C ASN A 63 8.25 12.28 -8.35
N GLU A 64 8.12 13.15 -7.34
CA GLU A 64 8.56 12.90 -5.98
C GLU A 64 7.60 11.91 -5.31
N LEU A 65 8.14 10.87 -4.68
CA LEU A 65 7.40 9.80 -4.05
C LEU A 65 7.47 9.93 -2.52
N TYR A 66 6.32 10.02 -1.89
CA TYR A 66 6.18 10.09 -0.43
C TYR A 66 5.52 8.80 0.08
N VAL A 67 6.18 8.10 1.00
CA VAL A 67 5.55 6.98 1.71
C VAL A 67 4.71 7.56 2.84
N LEU A 68 3.38 7.34 2.77
CA LEU A 68 2.42 7.87 3.74
C LEU A 68 2.25 6.93 4.92
N GLU A 69 2.06 5.65 4.61
CA GLU A 69 1.80 4.61 5.60
C GLU A 69 2.24 3.26 5.06
N TYR A 70 2.59 2.32 5.94
CA TYR A 70 2.72 0.92 5.59
C TYR A 70 2.22 0.04 6.74
N GLU A 71 1.66 -1.08 6.35
CA GLU A 71 1.18 -2.13 7.23
C GLU A 71 1.98 -3.40 6.97
N ARG A 72 2.45 -4.07 8.02
CA ARG A 72 3.23 -5.29 7.92
C ARG A 72 2.68 -6.32 8.90
N HIS A 73 2.12 -7.39 8.37
CA HIS A 73 1.43 -8.39 9.17
C HIS A 73 1.86 -9.81 8.81
N ARG A 74 1.97 -10.66 9.81
CA ARG A 74 2.09 -12.12 9.63
C ARG A 74 0.73 -12.79 9.83
N SER A 75 0.51 -13.88 9.13
CA SER A 75 -0.69 -14.74 9.30
C SER A 75 -2.00 -13.92 9.25
N VAL A 76 -2.15 -13.16 8.17
CA VAL A 76 -3.33 -12.32 7.95
C VAL A 76 -4.31 -13.08 7.05
N PRO A 77 -5.59 -13.23 7.43
CA PRO A 77 -6.57 -13.83 6.54
C PRO A 77 -6.81 -12.94 5.31
N THR A 78 -7.33 -13.52 4.24
CA THR A 78 -7.74 -12.76 3.05
C THR A 78 -8.77 -11.70 3.43
N ILE A 79 -9.76 -12.06 4.25
CA ILE A 79 -10.80 -11.19 4.78
C ILE A 79 -11.02 -11.50 6.27
N GLY A 80 -11.27 -10.49 7.08
CA GLY A 80 -11.58 -10.67 8.50
C GLY A 80 -12.95 -11.28 8.72
N SER A 81 -13.11 -12.03 9.82
CA SER A 81 -14.43 -12.48 10.24
C SER A 81 -15.29 -11.28 10.57
N LYS A 82 -16.55 -11.28 10.10
CA LYS A 82 -17.48 -10.17 10.31
C LYS A 82 -18.73 -10.63 11.04
N ASN A 83 -19.26 -9.74 11.87
CA ASN A 83 -20.59 -9.91 12.41
C ASN A 83 -21.59 -9.89 11.25
N PRO A 84 -22.45 -10.92 11.08
CA PRO A 84 -23.37 -11.00 9.96
C PRO A 84 -24.45 -9.91 9.97
N GLU A 85 -24.78 -9.36 11.15
CA GLU A 85 -25.83 -8.35 11.30
C GLU A 85 -25.29 -6.93 11.15
N THR A 86 -24.13 -6.63 11.75
CA THR A 86 -23.56 -5.27 11.77
C THR A 86 -22.49 -5.06 10.71
N GLY A 87 -21.87 -6.13 10.21
CA GLY A 87 -20.71 -6.06 9.30
C GLY A 87 -19.41 -5.67 9.99
N GLU A 88 -19.41 -5.51 11.33
CA GLU A 88 -18.19 -5.19 12.08
C GLU A 88 -17.21 -6.36 12.08
N ILE A 89 -15.92 -6.03 12.01
CA ILE A 89 -14.85 -7.01 11.99
C ILE A 89 -14.65 -7.58 13.39
N LEU A 90 -14.79 -8.89 13.51
CA LEU A 90 -14.57 -9.64 14.74
C LEU A 90 -13.12 -10.14 14.77
N GLY A 91 -12.27 -9.51 15.57
CA GLY A 91 -10.87 -9.91 15.74
C GLY A 91 -9.92 -9.28 14.73
N LYS A 92 -9.15 -10.10 13.98
CA LYS A 92 -8.15 -9.61 13.04
C LYS A 92 -8.78 -9.15 11.72
N LYS A 93 -8.35 -7.98 11.23
CA LYS A 93 -8.63 -7.54 9.87
C LYS A 93 -7.93 -8.45 8.87
N GLY A 94 -8.56 -8.68 7.74
CA GLY A 94 -7.93 -9.34 6.59
C GLY A 94 -7.21 -8.35 5.67
N VAL A 95 -6.44 -8.89 4.73
CA VAL A 95 -5.73 -8.06 3.72
C VAL A 95 -6.71 -7.16 2.97
N VAL A 96 -7.87 -7.69 2.59
CA VAL A 96 -8.93 -6.95 1.88
C VAL A 96 -9.47 -5.80 2.72
N ASP A 97 -9.72 -6.04 4.01
CA ASP A 97 -10.25 -5.01 4.92
C ASP A 97 -9.25 -3.86 5.07
N ILE A 98 -7.96 -4.18 5.21
CA ILE A 98 -6.88 -3.18 5.31
C ILE A 98 -6.76 -2.36 4.02
N ILE A 99 -6.77 -3.01 2.84
CA ILE A 99 -6.73 -2.31 1.56
C ILE A 99 -7.90 -1.34 1.42
N LEU A 100 -9.12 -1.77 1.73
CA LEU A 100 -10.31 -0.93 1.61
C LEU A 100 -10.29 0.25 2.58
N GLU A 101 -9.84 0.04 3.81
CA GLU A 101 -9.68 1.09 4.82
C GLU A 101 -8.64 2.13 4.39
N LEU A 102 -7.45 1.68 3.97
CA LEU A 102 -6.40 2.58 3.49
C LEU A 102 -6.80 3.32 2.21
N HIS A 103 -7.49 2.64 1.30
CA HIS A 103 -8.01 3.27 0.09
C HIS A 103 -8.95 4.41 0.42
N GLN A 104 -9.87 4.21 1.36
CA GLN A 104 -10.80 5.24 1.80
C GLN A 104 -10.09 6.37 2.58
N LYS A 105 -9.16 6.02 3.47
CA LYS A 105 -8.40 6.98 4.29
C LYS A 105 -7.58 7.95 3.44
N TYR A 106 -7.01 7.46 2.34
CA TYR A 106 -6.09 8.24 1.50
C TYR A 106 -6.66 8.60 0.13
N ASN A 107 -7.95 8.36 -0.13
CA ASN A 107 -8.59 8.59 -1.43
C ASN A 107 -7.73 8.11 -2.61
N CYS A 108 -7.29 6.86 -2.55
CA CYS A 108 -6.33 6.33 -3.51
C CYS A 108 -6.95 6.22 -4.92
N VAL A 109 -6.15 6.54 -5.92
CA VAL A 109 -6.51 6.38 -7.34
C VAL A 109 -6.65 4.89 -7.69
N SER A 110 -5.74 4.06 -7.16
CA SER A 110 -5.80 2.61 -7.35
C SER A 110 -5.07 1.86 -6.26
N SER A 111 -5.42 0.57 -6.15
CA SER A 111 -4.74 -0.42 -5.32
C SER A 111 -4.17 -1.51 -6.22
N THR A 112 -2.86 -1.71 -6.17
CA THR A 112 -2.15 -2.74 -6.94
C THR A 112 -1.82 -3.91 -6.03
N VAL A 113 -2.18 -5.12 -6.45
CA VAL A 113 -1.90 -6.37 -5.71
C VAL A 113 -1.12 -7.30 -6.62
N GLU A 114 -0.04 -7.91 -6.12
CA GLU A 114 0.76 -8.84 -6.89
C GLU A 114 -0.09 -10.08 -7.28
N ASP A 115 -0.28 -10.30 -8.60
CA ASP A 115 -1.09 -11.39 -9.16
C ASP A 115 -0.23 -12.66 -9.32
N VAL A 116 -0.02 -13.37 -8.24
CA VAL A 116 0.44 -14.75 -8.26
C VAL A 116 -0.76 -15.68 -8.12
N ALA A 117 -0.65 -16.91 -8.60
CA ALA A 117 -1.79 -17.85 -8.64
C ALA A 117 -2.53 -18.00 -7.30
N MET A 118 -1.82 -17.87 -6.18
CA MET A 118 -2.35 -17.96 -4.81
C MET A 118 -3.12 -16.71 -4.37
N ASN A 119 -2.93 -15.56 -5.02
CA ASN A 119 -3.56 -14.30 -4.65
C ASN A 119 -4.89 -14.04 -5.35
N ARG A 120 -5.36 -14.97 -6.21
CA ARG A 120 -6.65 -14.83 -6.90
C ARG A 120 -7.83 -14.68 -5.94
N SER A 121 -7.77 -15.32 -4.78
CA SER A 121 -8.78 -15.20 -3.74
C SER A 121 -8.89 -13.77 -3.20
N ILE A 122 -7.80 -13.01 -3.15
CA ILE A 122 -7.79 -11.61 -2.71
C ILE A 122 -8.54 -10.75 -3.70
N PHE A 123 -8.32 -10.93 -5.02
CA PHE A 123 -9.05 -10.17 -6.04
C PHE A 123 -10.55 -10.48 -6.02
N GLN A 124 -10.91 -11.74 -5.87
CA GLN A 124 -12.32 -12.13 -5.75
C GLN A 124 -12.96 -11.49 -4.52
N ALA A 125 -12.32 -11.63 -3.36
CA ALA A 125 -12.81 -11.06 -2.10
C ALA A 125 -12.90 -9.52 -2.17
N LEU A 126 -11.92 -8.83 -2.78
CA LEU A 126 -11.97 -7.38 -3.00
C LEU A 126 -13.18 -6.99 -3.87
N ASN A 127 -13.42 -7.72 -4.96
CA ASN A 127 -14.56 -7.44 -5.83
C ASN A 127 -15.89 -7.69 -5.13
N ASP A 128 -16.00 -8.75 -4.33
CA ASP A 128 -17.21 -9.07 -3.58
C ASP A 128 -17.48 -8.02 -2.49
N GLU A 129 -16.45 -7.59 -1.75
CA GLU A 129 -16.58 -6.52 -0.76
C GLU A 129 -16.92 -5.16 -1.39
N ARG A 130 -16.32 -4.81 -2.52
CA ARG A 130 -16.68 -3.59 -3.27
C ARG A 130 -18.15 -3.58 -3.65
N ARG A 131 -18.67 -4.72 -4.15
CA ARG A 131 -20.11 -4.87 -4.48
C ARG A 131 -20.96 -4.74 -3.24
N ARG A 132 -20.60 -5.45 -2.16
CA ARG A 132 -21.33 -5.41 -0.89
C ARG A 132 -21.41 -4.00 -0.31
N LEU A 133 -20.33 -3.23 -0.40
CA LEU A 133 -20.22 -1.87 0.12
C LEU A 133 -20.68 -0.80 -0.88
N ASN A 134 -21.09 -1.20 -2.10
CA ASN A 134 -21.43 -0.29 -3.21
C ASN A 134 -20.30 0.73 -3.53
N LYS A 135 -19.03 0.28 -3.42
CA LYS A 135 -17.83 1.09 -3.66
C LYS A 135 -17.17 0.72 -4.99
N PHE A 136 -17.78 1.12 -6.10
CA PHE A 136 -17.28 0.80 -7.43
C PHE A 136 -16.17 1.73 -7.92
N ASP A 137 -15.94 2.82 -7.22
CA ASP A 137 -14.86 3.80 -7.42
C ASP A 137 -13.47 3.26 -7.06
N ILE A 138 -13.39 2.19 -6.26
CA ILE A 138 -12.11 1.59 -5.86
C ILE A 138 -11.52 0.78 -7.02
N ALA A 139 -10.50 1.29 -7.70
CA ALA A 139 -9.77 0.56 -8.72
C ALA A 139 -8.77 -0.41 -8.09
N VAL A 140 -8.88 -1.70 -8.44
CA VAL A 140 -7.93 -2.74 -8.03
C VAL A 140 -7.26 -3.32 -9.26
N ILE A 141 -5.94 -3.22 -9.31
CA ILE A 141 -5.14 -3.60 -10.47
C ILE A 141 -4.30 -4.83 -10.12
N PRO A 142 -4.47 -5.97 -10.83
CA PRO A 142 -3.58 -7.11 -10.69
C PRO A 142 -2.23 -6.80 -11.36
N GLU A 143 -1.15 -6.90 -10.60
CA GLU A 143 0.20 -6.76 -11.13
C GLU A 143 0.81 -8.13 -11.35
N LYS A 144 0.96 -8.53 -12.60
CA LYS A 144 1.61 -9.80 -12.94
C LYS A 144 3.11 -9.69 -12.71
N PRO A 145 3.71 -10.60 -11.93
CA PRO A 145 5.15 -10.64 -11.81
C PRO A 145 5.76 -10.85 -13.20
N GLY A 146 6.58 -9.91 -13.64
CA GLY A 146 7.35 -10.05 -14.87
C GLY A 146 8.32 -11.23 -14.77
N GLY A 147 8.82 -11.75 -15.90
CA GLY A 147 9.76 -12.88 -15.95
C GLY A 147 11.12 -12.63 -15.26
N THR A 148 11.35 -11.43 -14.75
CA THR A 148 12.57 -11.06 -14.00
C THR A 148 12.36 -11.34 -12.51
N GLN A 149 13.41 -11.81 -11.82
CA GLN A 149 13.37 -12.05 -10.37
C GLN A 149 12.86 -10.82 -9.61
N LYS A 150 11.99 -11.02 -8.62
CA LYS A 150 11.37 -9.96 -7.80
C LYS A 150 12.40 -8.94 -7.28
N ARG A 151 13.54 -9.43 -6.77
CA ARG A 151 14.64 -8.58 -6.28
C ARG A 151 15.15 -7.62 -7.36
N ASN A 152 15.34 -8.10 -8.60
CA ASN A 152 15.84 -7.27 -9.69
C ASN A 152 14.80 -6.22 -10.13
N ARG A 153 13.52 -6.56 -10.13
CA ARG A 153 12.42 -5.62 -10.43
C ARG A 153 12.38 -4.48 -9.41
N ILE A 154 12.43 -4.82 -8.11
CA ILE A 154 12.45 -3.83 -7.02
C ILE A 154 13.69 -2.95 -7.15
N TYR A 155 14.86 -3.58 -7.37
CA TYR A 155 16.12 -2.84 -7.49
C TYR A 155 16.09 -1.88 -8.69
N SER A 156 15.72 -2.34 -9.87
CA SER A 156 15.66 -1.49 -11.08
C SER A 156 14.62 -0.37 -10.97
N GLY A 157 13.45 -0.66 -10.36
CA GLY A 157 12.39 0.32 -10.21
C GLY A 157 12.68 1.44 -9.21
N LEU A 158 13.43 1.14 -8.15
CA LEU A 158 13.67 2.09 -7.07
C LEU A 158 15.06 2.71 -7.05
N SER A 159 16.06 2.05 -7.69
CA SER A 159 17.45 2.51 -7.63
C SER A 159 17.64 3.94 -8.18
N ALA A 160 17.02 4.25 -9.31
CA ALA A 160 17.07 5.58 -9.88
C ALA A 160 16.48 6.62 -8.92
N ARG A 161 15.31 6.33 -8.33
CA ARG A 161 14.62 7.22 -7.41
C ARG A 161 15.42 7.47 -6.13
N PHE A 162 16.00 6.41 -5.55
CA PHE A 162 16.86 6.57 -4.37
C PHE A 162 18.14 7.34 -4.69
N SER A 163 18.78 7.08 -5.83
CA SER A 163 20.01 7.80 -6.23
C SER A 163 19.78 9.28 -6.54
N THR A 164 18.58 9.64 -7.00
CA THR A 164 18.19 11.04 -7.24
C THR A 164 17.54 11.72 -6.03
N GLY A 165 17.34 10.98 -4.91
CA GLY A 165 16.74 11.52 -3.70
C GLY A 165 15.23 11.83 -3.82
N THR A 166 14.53 11.19 -4.76
CA THR A 166 13.10 11.43 -5.01
C THR A 166 12.17 10.48 -4.23
N VAL A 167 12.69 9.73 -3.26
CA VAL A 167 11.90 8.91 -2.35
C VAL A 167 11.99 9.47 -0.94
N HIS A 168 10.84 9.82 -0.39
CA HIS A 168 10.72 10.43 0.92
C HIS A 168 10.02 9.49 1.90
N LEU A 169 10.69 9.16 3.00
CA LEU A 169 10.17 8.34 4.09
C LEU A 169 9.87 9.20 5.32
N ARG A 170 8.99 8.76 6.19
CA ARG A 170 8.85 9.36 7.52
C ARG A 170 9.93 8.84 8.45
N LYS A 171 10.42 9.66 9.38
CA LYS A 171 11.45 9.28 10.36
C LYS A 171 11.05 8.09 11.23
N ASN A 172 9.76 7.86 11.46
CA ASN A 172 9.24 6.76 12.27
C ASN A 172 9.09 5.43 11.51
N MET A 173 9.43 5.38 10.22
CA MET A 173 9.36 4.16 9.40
C MET A 173 10.68 3.37 9.45
N PHE A 174 11.20 3.12 10.65
CA PHE A 174 12.50 2.45 10.84
C PHE A 174 12.55 1.03 10.28
N ASP A 175 11.44 0.31 10.33
CA ASP A 175 11.38 -1.08 9.85
C ASP A 175 11.49 -1.21 8.32
N LEU A 176 11.26 -0.15 7.56
CA LEU A 176 11.48 -0.11 6.12
C LEU A 176 12.96 0.10 5.76
N ILE A 177 13.77 0.55 6.73
CA ILE A 177 15.15 1.00 6.50
C ILE A 177 16.17 -0.05 6.98
N ASN A 178 15.76 -0.95 7.85
CA ASN A 178 16.55 -2.04 8.42
C ASN A 178 16.12 -3.38 7.81
#